data_46cb70fe32e7da2d46a360446f44d706
#
_entry.id   46cb70fe32e7da2d46a360446f44d706
#
_cell.length_a   1.000
_cell.length_b   1.000
_cell.length_c   1.000
_cell.angle_alpha   90.00
_cell.angle_beta   90.00
_cell.angle_gamma   90.00
#
_symmetry.space_group_name_H-M   'P 1'
#
loop_
_entity.id
_entity.type
_entity.pdbx_description
1 polymer ?
#
loop_
_entity_poly.entity_id
_entity_poly.type
_entity_poly.pdbx_seq_one_letter_code
_entity_poly.pdbx_strand_id
1 'polypeptide(L)'
;MRVPSRSPGSQPGPRVPPATPARRLPTPPGRPRADAPDLAAYRAAVADLLVEVGALADAPSTAARQVLIDDRLREPALAAVLDATPQGFLGARETLLLEMARYQPNERSSARDLAALVRIYLLSRIDVMWWRDAPSFLTDTQVEASADLVDLEWLRRRDLLSFRYRQQPASVLGRGVQAVRRRLRPDASPRTAGLLARRARREVVALLNDLGREFARATPSGTPPLWVTSLTRSAEHQYRLRRLGYSAMLPSGHCSGYAVDVEMAWFDRFGVREALAEMLLARQEAGEINVIDEGQAWHLCLAPAARRRLRRAYEAEMGV
;
A
#
# COMPACT_ATOMS: atom_id res chain seq x y z
N MET A 1 -66.95 31.58 36.83
CA MET A 1 -66.30 32.59 36.00
C MET A 1 -64.83 32.15 35.77
N ARG A 2 -64.53 31.62 34.62
CA ARG A 2 -63.14 31.23 34.26
C ARG A 2 -62.61 32.22 33.21
N VAL A 3 -61.52 32.86 33.52
CA VAL A 3 -60.81 33.78 32.61
C VAL A 3 -59.89 32.99 31.72
N PRO A 4 -59.87 33.16 30.38
CA PRO A 4 -58.94 32.50 29.51
C PRO A 4 -57.61 33.25 29.50
N SER A 5 -56.48 32.50 29.72
CA SER A 5 -55.10 32.96 29.57
C SER A 5 -54.75 33.09 28.12
N ARG A 6 -54.23 34.23 27.66
CA ARG A 6 -53.70 34.52 26.39
C ARG A 6 -52.21 34.02 26.31
N SER A 7 -51.87 33.19 25.33
CA SER A 7 -50.51 32.84 25.00
C SER A 7 -49.83 34.02 24.29
N PRO A 8 -48.54 34.30 24.57
CA PRO A 8 -47.78 35.33 23.85
C PRO A 8 -47.35 34.83 22.46
N GLY A 9 -47.59 35.65 21.46
CA GLY A 9 -47.24 35.40 20.07
C GLY A 9 -45.74 35.35 19.86
N SER A 10 -45.33 34.33 19.12
CA SER A 10 -43.95 34.15 18.66
C SER A 10 -43.57 35.24 17.63
N GLN A 11 -42.55 36.02 17.93
CA GLN A 11 -41.97 36.94 16.97
C GLN A 11 -41.14 36.15 15.92
N PRO A 12 -41.20 36.51 14.63
CA PRO A 12 -40.35 35.90 13.63
C PRO A 12 -38.89 36.34 13.82
N GLY A 13 -37.98 35.37 13.94
CA GLY A 13 -36.52 35.58 14.02
C GLY A 13 -35.94 36.27 12.79
N PRO A 14 -34.77 36.90 12.89
CA PRO A 14 -34.13 37.62 11.80
C PRO A 14 -33.80 36.68 10.62
N ARG A 15 -34.23 37.09 9.40
CA ARG A 15 -33.91 36.37 8.17
C ARG A 15 -32.42 36.48 7.90
N VAL A 16 -31.71 35.33 7.86
CA VAL A 16 -30.33 35.22 7.38
C VAL A 16 -30.34 35.47 5.87
N PRO A 17 -29.54 36.40 5.35
CA PRO A 17 -29.46 36.61 3.91
C PRO A 17 -28.82 35.37 3.23
N PRO A 18 -29.20 35.06 1.97
CA PRO A 18 -28.59 33.91 1.24
C PRO A 18 -27.10 34.15 1.05
N ALA A 19 -26.30 33.11 1.33
CA ALA A 19 -24.85 33.14 1.16
C ALA A 19 -24.52 33.40 -0.31
N THR A 20 -23.74 34.44 -0.56
CA THR A 20 -23.21 34.75 -1.90
C THR A 20 -22.35 33.59 -2.38
N PRO A 21 -22.55 33.07 -3.61
CA PRO A 21 -21.74 31.96 -4.11
C PRO A 21 -20.26 32.41 -4.17
N ALA A 22 -19.41 31.65 -3.49
CA ALA A 22 -17.97 31.88 -3.50
C ALA A 22 -17.44 31.91 -4.94
N ARG A 23 -16.87 33.02 -5.35
CA ARG A 23 -16.24 33.22 -6.64
C ARG A 23 -15.10 32.21 -6.77
N ARG A 24 -15.24 31.22 -7.65
CA ARG A 24 -14.14 30.29 -7.96
C ARG A 24 -12.96 31.10 -8.47
N LEU A 25 -11.87 31.06 -7.72
CA LEU A 25 -10.59 31.58 -8.20
C LEU A 25 -10.21 30.83 -9.48
N PRO A 26 -9.67 31.50 -10.51
CA PRO A 26 -9.20 30.84 -11.70
C PRO A 26 -8.11 29.85 -11.31
N THR A 27 -8.25 28.61 -11.74
CA THR A 27 -7.21 27.59 -11.62
C THR A 27 -5.95 28.13 -12.32
N PRO A 28 -4.79 28.15 -11.66
CA PRO A 28 -3.56 28.58 -12.31
C PRO A 28 -3.34 27.73 -13.56
N PRO A 29 -2.79 28.30 -14.66
CA PRO A 29 -2.49 27.56 -15.88
C PRO A 29 -1.63 26.36 -15.49
N GLY A 30 -2.09 25.17 -15.87
CA GLY A 30 -1.39 23.91 -15.56
C GLY A 30 0.05 24.04 -16.04
N ARG A 31 1.01 23.71 -15.15
CA ARG A 31 2.39 23.48 -15.57
C ARG A 31 2.37 22.56 -16.80
N PRO A 32 3.19 22.81 -17.83
CA PRO A 32 3.33 21.88 -18.94
C PRO A 32 3.54 20.49 -18.34
N ARG A 33 2.79 19.52 -18.83
CA ARG A 33 2.89 18.13 -18.40
C ARG A 33 4.32 17.71 -18.73
N ALA A 34 5.20 17.70 -17.73
CA ALA A 34 6.50 17.07 -17.88
C ALA A 34 6.24 15.63 -18.34
N ASP A 35 7.03 15.15 -19.28
CA ASP A 35 6.96 13.77 -19.73
C ASP A 35 6.98 12.86 -18.50
N ALA A 36 6.15 11.81 -18.52
CA ALA A 36 6.06 10.89 -17.39
C ALA A 36 7.46 10.29 -17.12
N PRO A 37 7.91 10.22 -15.84
CA PRO A 37 9.22 9.67 -15.53
C PRO A 37 9.40 8.26 -16.10
N ASP A 38 10.60 7.98 -16.63
CA ASP A 38 10.99 6.64 -17.07
C ASP A 38 11.20 5.73 -15.85
N LEU A 39 10.23 4.84 -15.62
CA LEU A 39 10.25 3.94 -14.48
C LEU A 39 11.26 2.79 -14.63
N ALA A 40 11.63 2.43 -15.86
CA ALA A 40 12.67 1.43 -16.09
C ALA A 40 14.04 2.00 -15.73
N ALA A 41 14.35 3.22 -16.21
CA ALA A 41 15.56 3.93 -15.83
C ALA A 41 15.61 4.22 -14.31
N TYR A 42 14.48 4.57 -13.70
CA TYR A 42 14.39 4.77 -12.25
C TYR A 42 14.75 3.49 -11.47
N ARG A 43 14.14 2.35 -11.82
CA ARG A 43 14.42 1.07 -11.15
C ARG A 43 15.86 0.62 -11.32
N ALA A 44 16.44 0.81 -12.51
CA ALA A 44 17.86 0.54 -12.77
C ALA A 44 18.76 1.41 -11.87
N ALA A 45 18.51 2.73 -11.81
CA ALA A 45 19.29 3.63 -10.95
C ALA A 45 19.15 3.30 -9.46
N VAL A 46 17.96 2.85 -9.02
CA VAL A 46 17.77 2.34 -7.64
C VAL A 46 18.60 1.07 -7.42
N ALA A 47 18.61 0.12 -8.37
CA ALA A 47 19.39 -1.11 -8.25
C ALA A 47 20.89 -0.81 -8.16
N ASP A 48 21.41 0.07 -9.00
CA ASP A 48 22.82 0.49 -8.98
C ASP A 48 23.18 1.15 -7.64
N LEU A 49 22.34 2.06 -7.16
CA LEU A 49 22.51 2.68 -5.84
C LEU A 49 22.58 1.63 -4.72
N LEU A 50 21.74 0.60 -4.77
CA LEU A 50 21.71 -0.44 -3.72
C LEU A 50 22.99 -1.29 -3.72
N VAL A 51 23.63 -1.52 -4.87
CA VAL A 51 24.94 -2.18 -4.95
C VAL A 51 25.99 -1.32 -4.21
N GLU A 52 26.01 -0.01 -4.44
CA GLU A 52 26.95 0.89 -3.79
C GLU A 52 26.70 1.01 -2.27
N VAL A 53 25.43 1.11 -1.85
CA VAL A 53 25.06 1.11 -0.43
C VAL A 53 25.43 -0.19 0.25
N GLY A 54 25.27 -1.33 -0.44
CA GLY A 54 25.71 -2.65 0.04
C GLY A 54 27.23 -2.75 0.21
N ALA A 55 28.00 -2.22 -0.74
CA ALA A 55 29.46 -2.17 -0.65
C ALA A 55 29.98 -1.34 0.55
N LEU A 56 29.18 -0.39 1.03
CA LEU A 56 29.46 0.40 2.23
C LEU A 56 28.89 -0.22 3.53
N ALA A 57 28.38 -1.46 3.49
CA ALA A 57 27.78 -2.10 4.67
C ALA A 57 28.72 -2.15 5.87
N ASP A 58 30.01 -2.38 5.63
CA ASP A 58 31.05 -2.46 6.65
C ASP A 58 31.74 -1.11 6.95
N ALA A 59 31.34 -0.03 6.26
CA ALA A 59 31.92 1.29 6.49
C ALA A 59 31.51 1.83 7.87
N PRO A 60 32.46 2.31 8.67
CA PRO A 60 32.20 2.72 10.07
C PRO A 60 31.34 3.99 10.18
N SER A 61 31.11 4.70 9.08
CA SER A 61 30.45 6.02 9.10
C SER A 61 29.09 6.01 8.39
N THR A 62 28.04 6.23 9.17
CA THR A 62 26.68 6.52 8.65
C THR A 62 26.68 7.77 7.75
N ALA A 63 27.56 8.74 8.02
CA ALA A 63 27.69 9.96 7.25
C ALA A 63 28.13 9.71 5.80
N ALA A 64 29.07 8.77 5.57
CA ALA A 64 29.52 8.44 4.20
C ALA A 64 28.37 7.87 3.35
N ARG A 65 27.54 7.00 3.95
CA ARG A 65 26.34 6.45 3.28
C ARG A 65 25.31 7.54 2.98
N GLN A 66 25.12 8.49 3.88
CA GLN A 66 24.20 9.61 3.66
C GLN A 66 24.69 10.51 2.53
N VAL A 67 25.98 10.82 2.46
CA VAL A 67 26.57 11.61 1.37
C VAL A 67 26.40 10.91 0.03
N LEU A 68 26.76 9.61 -0.05
CA LEU A 68 26.57 8.82 -1.27
C LEU A 68 25.12 8.89 -1.76
N ILE A 69 24.17 8.58 -0.87
CA ILE A 69 22.76 8.57 -1.21
C ILE A 69 22.30 9.97 -1.64
N ASP A 70 22.74 10.99 -0.94
CA ASP A 70 22.39 12.37 -1.29
C ASP A 70 22.84 12.78 -2.70
N ASP A 71 24.05 12.42 -3.08
CA ASP A 71 24.59 12.69 -4.43
C ASP A 71 23.83 11.88 -5.48
N ARG A 72 23.60 10.59 -5.25
CA ARG A 72 22.90 9.71 -6.20
C ARG A 72 21.45 10.13 -6.43
N LEU A 73 20.74 10.59 -5.38
CA LEU A 73 19.36 11.06 -5.53
C LEU A 73 19.19 12.23 -6.51
N ARG A 74 20.25 12.97 -6.78
CA ARG A 74 20.25 14.11 -7.74
C ARG A 74 20.32 13.66 -9.20
N GLU A 75 20.60 12.40 -9.45
CA GLU A 75 20.60 11.86 -10.82
C GLU A 75 19.22 12.02 -11.46
N PRO A 76 19.18 12.41 -12.75
CA PRO A 76 17.93 12.74 -13.42
C PRO A 76 16.86 11.66 -13.31
N ALA A 77 17.24 10.37 -13.41
CA ALA A 77 16.31 9.24 -13.29
C ALA A 77 15.66 9.16 -11.91
N LEU A 78 16.44 9.34 -10.82
CA LEU A 78 15.94 9.32 -9.45
C LEU A 78 15.17 10.59 -9.12
N ALA A 79 15.74 11.75 -9.46
CA ALA A 79 15.14 13.04 -9.16
C ALA A 79 13.76 13.21 -9.80
N ALA A 80 13.56 12.75 -11.05
CA ALA A 80 12.29 12.89 -11.77
C ALA A 80 11.11 12.20 -11.05
N VAL A 81 11.30 10.99 -10.50
CA VAL A 81 10.24 10.31 -9.75
C VAL A 81 10.00 10.96 -8.40
N LEU A 82 11.07 11.35 -7.69
CA LEU A 82 10.97 12.01 -6.39
C LEU A 82 10.22 13.35 -6.50
N ASP A 83 10.54 14.15 -7.52
CA ASP A 83 9.89 15.44 -7.77
C ASP A 83 8.41 15.29 -8.16
N ALA A 84 8.06 14.18 -8.82
CA ALA A 84 6.68 13.88 -9.19
C ALA A 84 5.79 13.43 -8.00
N THR A 85 6.37 13.18 -6.81
CA THR A 85 5.60 12.90 -5.60
C THR A 85 4.98 14.17 -5.01
N PRO A 86 3.93 14.09 -4.16
CA PRO A 86 3.37 15.27 -3.48
C PRO A 86 4.37 16.02 -2.59
N GLN A 87 5.41 15.33 -2.10
CA GLN A 87 6.46 15.90 -1.26
C GLN A 87 7.51 16.66 -2.08
N GLY A 88 7.57 16.41 -3.40
CA GLY A 88 8.63 16.89 -4.27
C GLY A 88 9.99 16.26 -3.93
N PHE A 89 10.99 16.60 -4.74
CA PHE A 89 12.35 16.07 -4.56
C PHE A 89 12.91 16.34 -3.16
N LEU A 90 12.84 17.59 -2.69
CA LEU A 90 13.42 17.96 -1.39
C LEU A 90 12.78 17.24 -0.23
N GLY A 91 11.43 17.18 -0.19
CA GLY A 91 10.71 16.50 0.89
C GLY A 91 10.93 14.98 0.88
N ALA A 92 10.98 14.36 -0.31
CA ALA A 92 11.27 12.93 -0.42
C ALA A 92 12.70 12.61 0.03
N ARG A 93 13.69 13.41 -0.40
CA ARG A 93 15.09 13.29 0.02
C ARG A 93 15.23 13.42 1.54
N GLU A 94 14.69 14.49 2.12
CA GLU A 94 14.77 14.74 3.56
C GLU A 94 14.14 13.61 4.37
N THR A 95 12.99 13.11 3.92
CA THR A 95 12.32 11.98 4.56
C THR A 95 13.20 10.73 4.53
N LEU A 96 13.84 10.39 3.40
CA LEU A 96 14.74 9.24 3.33
C LEU A 96 15.91 9.37 4.31
N LEU A 97 16.59 10.53 4.30
CA LEU A 97 17.73 10.76 5.19
C LEU A 97 17.33 10.66 6.68
N LEU A 98 16.11 11.14 7.02
CA LEU A 98 15.57 11.01 8.36
C LEU A 98 15.25 9.56 8.74
N GLU A 99 14.67 8.78 7.82
CA GLU A 99 14.40 7.35 8.03
C GLU A 99 15.72 6.58 8.24
N MET A 100 16.75 6.89 7.45
CA MET A 100 18.09 6.31 7.62
C MET A 100 18.73 6.65 8.97
N ALA A 101 18.63 7.92 9.38
CA ALA A 101 19.18 8.37 10.66
C ALA A 101 18.51 7.70 11.89
N ARG A 102 17.25 7.32 11.74
CA ARG A 102 16.45 6.65 12.79
C ARG A 102 16.42 5.14 12.66
N TYR A 103 17.01 4.60 11.60
CA TYR A 103 16.97 3.19 11.31
C TYR A 103 17.61 2.36 12.42
N GLN A 104 16.88 1.34 12.86
CA GLN A 104 17.37 0.30 13.74
C GLN A 104 17.00 -1.07 13.15
N PRO A 105 17.96 -2.00 13.01
CA PRO A 105 17.68 -3.33 12.51
C PRO A 105 16.56 -4.01 13.31
N ASN A 106 15.59 -4.58 12.60
CA ASN A 106 14.49 -5.31 13.21
C ASN A 106 14.16 -6.53 12.33
N GLU A 107 14.43 -7.72 12.83
CA GLU A 107 14.16 -8.99 12.11
C GLU A 107 12.69 -9.20 11.73
N ARG A 108 11.77 -8.50 12.41
CA ARG A 108 10.33 -8.56 12.11
C ARG A 108 9.90 -7.56 11.04
N SER A 109 10.77 -6.63 10.68
CA SER A 109 10.52 -5.62 9.65
C SER A 109 10.96 -6.12 8.27
N SER A 110 10.30 -5.67 7.22
CA SER A 110 10.75 -5.87 5.82
C SER A 110 12.12 -5.23 5.57
N ALA A 111 12.42 -4.10 6.21
CA ALA A 111 13.74 -3.46 6.15
C ALA A 111 14.68 -4.10 7.19
N ARG A 112 15.28 -5.24 6.85
CA ARG A 112 16.22 -5.97 7.73
C ARG A 112 17.58 -5.30 7.84
N ASP A 113 17.96 -4.58 6.80
CA ASP A 113 19.20 -3.82 6.69
C ASP A 113 18.93 -2.44 6.05
N LEU A 114 19.94 -1.60 6.01
CA LEU A 114 19.83 -0.25 5.48
C LEU A 114 19.54 -0.25 3.97
N ALA A 115 20.12 -1.19 3.22
CA ALA A 115 19.86 -1.29 1.79
C ALA A 115 18.40 -1.66 1.51
N ALA A 116 17.82 -2.57 2.30
CA ALA A 116 16.39 -2.90 2.22
C ALA A 116 15.51 -1.68 2.56
N LEU A 117 15.88 -0.88 3.57
CA LEU A 117 15.19 0.37 3.89
C LEU A 117 15.17 1.33 2.70
N VAL A 118 16.34 1.58 2.10
CA VAL A 118 16.50 2.47 0.93
C VAL A 118 15.72 1.95 -0.25
N ARG A 119 15.80 0.65 -0.55
CA ARG A 119 15.04 -0.02 -1.61
C ARG A 119 13.54 0.19 -1.45
N ILE A 120 12.99 -0.17 -0.30
CA ILE A 120 11.57 -0.06 -0.01
C ILE A 120 11.12 1.40 -0.11
N TYR A 121 11.91 2.31 0.47
CA TYR A 121 11.59 3.73 0.41
C TYR A 121 11.53 4.23 -1.04
N LEU A 122 12.60 4.05 -1.80
CA LEU A 122 12.69 4.58 -3.16
C LEU A 122 11.62 3.95 -4.07
N LEU A 123 11.51 2.64 -4.12
CA LEU A 123 10.54 1.99 -5.00
C LEU A 123 9.09 2.32 -4.63
N SER A 124 8.78 2.56 -3.36
CA SER A 124 7.45 3.02 -2.94
C SER A 124 7.12 4.45 -3.40
N ARG A 125 8.11 5.26 -3.85
CA ARG A 125 7.84 6.58 -4.43
C ARG A 125 7.09 6.50 -5.75
N ILE A 126 7.22 5.40 -6.49
CA ILE A 126 6.39 5.13 -7.68
C ILE A 126 4.91 5.11 -7.30
N ASP A 127 4.55 4.40 -6.23
CA ASP A 127 3.17 4.31 -5.75
C ASP A 127 2.62 5.68 -5.33
N VAL A 128 3.44 6.42 -4.61
CA VAL A 128 3.09 7.76 -4.12
C VAL A 128 2.90 8.75 -5.28
N MET A 129 3.75 8.66 -6.30
CA MET A 129 3.62 9.44 -7.53
C MET A 129 2.35 9.05 -8.30
N TRP A 130 2.08 7.77 -8.46
CA TRP A 130 0.91 7.26 -9.19
C TRP A 130 -0.42 7.67 -8.55
N TRP A 131 -0.48 7.61 -7.22
CA TRP A 131 -1.71 7.83 -6.46
C TRP A 131 -1.72 9.13 -5.66
N ARG A 132 -0.88 10.10 -6.06
CA ARG A 132 -0.71 11.40 -5.38
C ARG A 132 -2.01 12.18 -5.19
N ASP A 133 -2.96 12.05 -6.13
CA ASP A 133 -4.25 12.74 -6.10
C ASP A 133 -5.38 11.86 -5.50
N ALA A 134 -5.07 10.61 -5.14
CA ALA A 134 -6.03 9.72 -4.50
C ALA A 134 -6.14 10.03 -3.00
N PRO A 135 -7.36 10.15 -2.46
CA PRO A 135 -7.53 10.38 -1.04
C PRO A 135 -7.01 9.17 -0.24
N SER A 136 -6.26 9.46 0.82
CA SER A 136 -5.79 8.47 1.78
C SER A 136 -6.81 8.28 2.89
N PHE A 137 -7.01 7.03 3.32
CA PHE A 137 -7.77 6.71 4.53
C PHE A 137 -6.93 7.08 5.75
N LEU A 138 -7.41 8.05 6.54
CA LEU A 138 -6.67 8.54 7.70
C LEU A 138 -6.88 7.65 8.93
N THR A 139 -8.08 7.11 9.12
CA THR A 139 -8.45 6.29 10.28
C THR A 139 -8.98 4.92 9.87
N ASP A 140 -8.89 3.94 10.78
CA ASP A 140 -9.44 2.61 10.56
C ASP A 140 -10.96 2.65 10.33
N THR A 141 -11.66 3.58 10.99
CA THR A 141 -13.10 3.82 10.79
C THR A 141 -13.41 4.24 9.36
N GLN A 142 -12.57 5.09 8.74
CA GLN A 142 -12.75 5.47 7.34
C GLN A 142 -12.58 4.28 6.39
N VAL A 143 -11.64 3.37 6.68
CA VAL A 143 -11.47 2.14 5.90
C VAL A 143 -12.73 1.26 6.00
N GLU A 144 -13.25 1.04 7.20
CA GLU A 144 -14.42 0.18 7.40
C GLU A 144 -15.71 0.76 6.81
N ALA A 145 -15.90 2.09 6.86
CA ALA A 145 -17.10 2.75 6.40
C ALA A 145 -17.10 3.11 4.90
N SER A 146 -15.96 2.95 4.21
CA SER A 146 -15.83 3.40 2.82
C SER A 146 -16.68 2.58 1.84
N ALA A 147 -17.51 3.26 1.05
CA ALA A 147 -18.25 2.68 -0.07
C ALA A 147 -17.36 2.32 -1.28
N ASP A 148 -16.15 2.89 -1.34
CA ASP A 148 -15.16 2.58 -2.38
C ASP A 148 -14.51 1.20 -2.20
N LEU A 149 -14.63 0.63 -1.00
CA LEU A 149 -14.05 -0.64 -0.63
C LEU A 149 -15.13 -1.71 -0.48
N VAL A 150 -14.82 -2.91 -0.97
CA VAL A 150 -15.69 -4.09 -0.84
C VAL A 150 -15.27 -4.95 0.34
N ASP A 151 -16.24 -5.64 0.95
CA ASP A 151 -15.99 -6.58 2.04
C ASP A 151 -15.54 -7.93 1.47
N LEU A 152 -14.30 -8.31 1.75
CA LEU A 152 -13.74 -9.58 1.30
C LEU A 152 -14.42 -10.79 1.95
N GLU A 153 -15.00 -10.65 3.14
CA GLU A 153 -15.72 -11.74 3.78
C GLU A 153 -17.02 -12.05 3.04
N TRP A 154 -17.70 -11.03 2.54
CA TRP A 154 -18.87 -11.18 1.67
C TRP A 154 -18.51 -11.91 0.37
N LEU A 155 -17.38 -11.57 -0.27
CA LEU A 155 -16.88 -12.24 -1.48
C LEU A 155 -16.45 -13.68 -1.18
N ARG A 156 -15.73 -13.91 -0.09
CA ARG A 156 -15.25 -15.23 0.33
C ARG A 156 -16.40 -16.22 0.55
N ARG A 157 -17.49 -15.78 1.20
CA ARG A 157 -18.67 -16.63 1.44
C ARG A 157 -19.41 -17.04 0.16
N ARG A 158 -19.13 -16.36 -0.94
CA ARG A 158 -19.71 -16.65 -2.27
C ARG A 158 -18.74 -17.31 -3.24
N ASP A 159 -17.57 -17.73 -2.72
CA ASP A 159 -16.51 -18.35 -3.52
C ASP A 159 -15.99 -17.47 -4.68
N LEU A 160 -16.04 -16.13 -4.52
CA LEU A 160 -15.64 -15.15 -5.52
C LEU A 160 -14.18 -14.70 -5.39
N LEU A 161 -13.36 -15.38 -4.58
CA LEU A 161 -11.95 -15.07 -4.39
C LEU A 161 -11.05 -16.20 -4.86
N SER A 162 -10.13 -15.90 -5.75
CA SER A 162 -9.07 -16.82 -6.23
C SER A 162 -7.79 -16.75 -5.39
N PHE A 163 -7.82 -16.09 -4.24
CA PHE A 163 -6.72 -15.94 -3.30
C PHE A 163 -7.18 -16.19 -1.86
N ARG A 164 -6.23 -16.35 -0.95
CA ARG A 164 -6.51 -16.51 0.49
C ARG A 164 -5.91 -15.39 1.31
N TYR A 165 -6.53 -15.13 2.44
CA TYR A 165 -6.04 -14.22 3.46
C TYR A 165 -6.40 -14.73 4.84
N ARG A 166 -5.77 -14.18 5.87
CA ARG A 166 -6.13 -14.37 7.26
C ARG A 166 -6.63 -13.06 7.82
N GLN A 167 -7.65 -13.10 8.67
CA GLN A 167 -8.05 -11.96 9.48
C GLN A 167 -7.28 -11.96 10.79
N GLN A 168 -6.83 -10.79 11.21
CA GLN A 168 -6.24 -10.60 12.53
C GLN A 168 -7.34 -10.77 13.60
N PRO A 169 -7.13 -11.64 14.63
CA PRO A 169 -8.10 -11.78 15.70
C PRO A 169 -8.27 -10.48 16.49
N ALA A 170 -9.51 -10.07 16.69
CA ALA A 170 -9.83 -8.87 17.46
C ALA A 170 -9.56 -9.03 18.96
N SER A 171 -9.66 -10.26 19.50
CA SER A 171 -9.52 -10.54 20.93
C SER A 171 -8.18 -11.19 21.30
N VAL A 172 -7.77 -11.02 22.57
CA VAL A 172 -6.58 -11.68 23.13
C VAL A 172 -6.71 -13.20 23.09
N LEU A 173 -7.90 -13.72 23.42
CA LEU A 173 -8.20 -15.16 23.35
C LEU A 173 -8.06 -15.70 21.93
N GLY A 174 -8.58 -14.99 20.92
CA GLY A 174 -8.41 -15.34 19.52
C GLY A 174 -6.94 -15.39 19.09
N ARG A 175 -6.11 -14.48 19.59
CA ARG A 175 -4.64 -14.50 19.36
C ARG A 175 -4.00 -15.73 20.00
N GLY A 176 -4.41 -16.09 21.22
CA GLY A 176 -3.95 -17.32 21.91
C GLY A 176 -4.29 -18.58 21.14
N VAL A 177 -5.55 -18.74 20.72
CA VAL A 177 -6.01 -19.89 19.91
C VAL A 177 -5.23 -19.98 18.59
N GLN A 178 -4.97 -18.84 17.96
CA GLN A 178 -4.18 -18.77 16.72
C GLN A 178 -2.72 -19.20 16.96
N ALA A 179 -2.12 -18.80 18.09
CA ALA A 179 -0.75 -19.21 18.46
C ALA A 179 -0.67 -20.74 18.66
N VAL A 180 -1.66 -21.34 19.34
CA VAL A 180 -1.74 -22.79 19.53
C VAL A 180 -1.91 -23.52 18.20
N ARG A 181 -2.84 -23.06 17.33
CA ARG A 181 -3.02 -23.65 15.98
C ARG A 181 -1.73 -23.61 15.15
N ARG A 182 -0.96 -22.53 15.24
CA ARG A 182 0.34 -22.40 14.55
C ARG A 182 1.36 -23.41 15.08
N ARG A 183 1.36 -23.71 16.39
CA ARG A 183 2.22 -24.75 16.97
C ARG A 183 1.86 -26.15 16.51
N LEU A 184 0.57 -26.43 16.41
CA LEU A 184 0.08 -27.76 16.03
C LEU A 184 0.16 -28.02 14.52
N ARG A 185 0.05 -26.97 13.68
CA ARG A 185 0.12 -27.05 12.22
C ARG A 185 0.93 -25.88 11.66
N PRO A 186 2.26 -25.88 11.84
CA PRO A 186 3.12 -24.75 11.44
C PRO A 186 3.11 -24.49 9.93
N ASP A 187 2.77 -25.50 9.15
CA ASP A 187 2.87 -25.50 7.69
C ASP A 187 1.53 -25.23 6.98
N ALA A 188 0.42 -25.20 7.72
CA ALA A 188 -0.91 -25.05 7.13
C ALA A 188 -1.18 -23.65 6.55
N SER A 189 -0.36 -22.65 6.87
CA SER A 189 -0.51 -21.28 6.39
C SER A 189 0.70 -20.41 6.75
N PRO A 190 0.95 -19.32 6.01
CA PRO A 190 2.08 -18.43 6.27
C PRO A 190 2.03 -17.78 7.66
N ARG A 191 3.21 -17.35 8.12
CA ARG A 191 3.38 -16.65 9.40
C ARG A 191 3.06 -15.16 9.23
N THR A 192 1.77 -14.85 9.05
CA THR A 192 1.30 -13.46 8.97
C THR A 192 0.41 -13.09 10.16
N ALA A 193 0.42 -11.82 10.56
CA ALA A 193 -0.53 -11.29 11.55
C ALA A 193 -1.97 -11.37 11.04
N GLY A 194 -2.15 -11.23 9.72
CA GLY A 194 -3.43 -11.16 9.05
C GLY A 194 -3.91 -9.72 8.83
N LEU A 195 -4.98 -9.59 8.07
CA LEU A 195 -5.61 -8.30 7.75
C LEU A 195 -6.31 -7.72 8.99
N LEU A 196 -6.09 -6.45 9.27
CA LEU A 196 -6.86 -5.72 10.27
C LEU A 196 -8.26 -5.44 9.72
N ALA A 197 -8.36 -4.77 8.57
CA ALA A 197 -9.60 -4.53 7.83
C ALA A 197 -9.70 -5.52 6.64
N ARG A 198 -10.89 -6.09 6.43
CA ARG A 198 -11.18 -6.99 5.29
C ARG A 198 -11.76 -6.20 4.13
N ARG A 199 -11.19 -5.06 3.86
CA ARG A 199 -11.67 -4.10 2.88
C ARG A 199 -10.64 -3.90 1.78
N ALA A 200 -11.07 -3.94 0.52
CA ALA A 200 -10.20 -3.71 -0.64
C ALA A 200 -10.96 -2.97 -1.75
N ARG A 201 -10.24 -2.24 -2.59
CA ARG A 201 -10.81 -1.67 -3.81
C ARG A 201 -11.19 -2.77 -4.79
N ARG A 202 -12.26 -2.56 -5.54
CA ARG A 202 -12.76 -3.49 -6.56
C ARG A 202 -11.68 -3.88 -7.55
N GLU A 203 -10.90 -2.90 -8.01
CA GLU A 203 -9.80 -3.09 -8.94
C GLU A 203 -8.69 -3.98 -8.37
N VAL A 204 -8.40 -3.84 -7.08
CA VAL A 204 -7.41 -4.67 -6.38
C VAL A 204 -7.92 -6.10 -6.20
N VAL A 205 -9.20 -6.30 -5.94
CA VAL A 205 -9.80 -7.65 -5.89
C VAL A 205 -9.69 -8.33 -7.26
N ALA A 206 -10.02 -7.63 -8.35
CA ALA A 206 -9.87 -8.17 -9.69
C ALA A 206 -8.42 -8.54 -10.02
N LEU A 207 -7.45 -7.67 -9.68
CA LEU A 207 -6.03 -7.96 -9.83
C LEU A 207 -5.64 -9.23 -9.08
N LEU A 208 -6.04 -9.35 -7.82
CA LEU A 208 -5.70 -10.50 -6.97
C LEU A 208 -6.36 -11.79 -7.47
N ASN A 209 -7.59 -11.71 -7.99
CA ASN A 209 -8.25 -12.86 -8.60
C ASN A 209 -7.53 -13.29 -9.88
N ASP A 210 -7.11 -12.34 -10.73
CA ASP A 210 -6.32 -12.64 -11.93
C ASP A 210 -4.99 -13.30 -11.56
N LEU A 211 -4.24 -12.71 -10.63
CA LEU A 211 -2.97 -13.28 -10.15
C LEU A 211 -3.17 -14.66 -9.51
N GLY A 212 -4.23 -14.83 -8.72
CA GLY A 212 -4.53 -16.12 -8.08
C GLY A 212 -4.84 -17.23 -9.08
N ARG A 213 -5.62 -16.93 -10.14
CA ARG A 213 -5.92 -17.86 -11.23
C ARG A 213 -4.69 -18.17 -12.08
N GLU A 214 -3.87 -17.17 -12.37
CA GLU A 214 -2.63 -17.34 -13.12
C GLU A 214 -1.64 -18.20 -12.34
N PHE A 215 -1.44 -17.91 -11.06
CA PHE A 215 -0.59 -18.68 -10.16
C PHE A 215 -1.05 -20.15 -10.06
N ALA A 216 -2.35 -20.39 -9.90
CA ALA A 216 -2.88 -21.74 -9.84
C ALA A 216 -2.68 -22.55 -11.14
N ARG A 217 -2.64 -21.87 -12.30
CA ARG A 217 -2.34 -22.51 -13.60
C ARG A 217 -0.87 -22.75 -13.82
N ALA A 218 -0.02 -21.88 -13.29
CA ALA A 218 1.44 -21.93 -13.46
C ALA A 218 2.12 -22.91 -12.48
N THR A 219 1.42 -23.38 -11.45
CA THR A 219 2.00 -24.18 -10.38
C THR A 219 1.43 -25.60 -10.32
N PRO A 220 2.17 -26.60 -9.75
CA PRO A 220 1.71 -27.97 -9.63
C PRO A 220 0.39 -28.10 -8.88
N SER A 221 -0.37 -29.15 -9.22
CA SER A 221 -1.59 -29.52 -8.52
C SER A 221 -1.29 -29.75 -7.02
N GLY A 222 -2.11 -29.16 -6.14
CA GLY A 222 -1.89 -29.23 -4.68
C GLY A 222 -1.11 -28.04 -4.10
N THR A 223 -0.57 -27.14 -4.95
CA THR A 223 0.00 -25.87 -4.47
C THR A 223 -1.11 -25.05 -3.79
N PRO A 224 -0.84 -24.49 -2.60
CA PRO A 224 -1.81 -23.61 -1.95
C PRO A 224 -2.12 -22.38 -2.82
N PRO A 225 -3.34 -21.84 -2.78
CA PRO A 225 -3.68 -20.61 -3.49
C PRO A 225 -2.82 -19.42 -3.07
N LEU A 226 -2.71 -18.42 -3.94
CA LEU A 226 -2.06 -17.14 -3.65
C LEU A 226 -2.50 -16.61 -2.28
N TRP A 227 -1.57 -16.12 -1.48
CA TRP A 227 -1.83 -15.67 -0.12
C TRP A 227 -1.54 -14.18 0.07
N VAL A 228 -2.57 -13.45 0.50
CA VAL A 228 -2.49 -12.00 0.76
C VAL A 228 -2.23 -11.79 2.26
N THR A 229 -1.21 -10.99 2.56
CA THR A 229 -0.77 -10.69 3.93
C THR A 229 -1.20 -9.30 4.40
N SER A 230 -1.41 -8.37 3.47
CA SER A 230 -1.88 -7.02 3.75
C SER A 230 -2.65 -6.41 2.57
N LEU A 231 -3.56 -5.49 2.87
CA LEU A 231 -4.37 -4.74 1.91
C LEU A 231 -4.48 -3.27 2.34
N THR A 232 -5.68 -2.68 2.21
CA THR A 232 -5.94 -1.30 2.64
C THR A 232 -5.62 -1.11 4.12
N ARG A 233 -4.81 -0.11 4.41
CA ARG A 233 -4.45 0.32 5.77
C ARG A 233 -4.76 1.81 5.93
N SER A 234 -5.20 2.25 7.09
CA SER A 234 -5.26 3.66 7.41
C SER A 234 -3.87 4.24 7.73
N ALA A 235 -3.72 5.54 7.63
CA ALA A 235 -2.52 6.23 8.12
C ALA A 235 -2.31 5.98 9.63
N GLU A 236 -3.39 5.95 10.40
CA GLU A 236 -3.38 5.60 11.83
C GLU A 236 -2.78 4.21 12.05
N HIS A 237 -3.14 3.21 11.23
CA HIS A 237 -2.55 1.87 11.30
C HIS A 237 -1.05 1.88 10.93
N GLN A 238 -0.66 2.62 9.89
CA GLN A 238 0.75 2.78 9.52
C GLN A 238 1.56 3.38 10.67
N TYR A 239 1.06 4.41 11.35
CA TYR A 239 1.72 4.98 12.54
C TYR A 239 1.83 3.96 13.69
N ARG A 240 0.81 3.11 13.91
CA ARG A 240 0.92 2.02 14.90
C ARG A 240 2.02 1.02 14.54
N LEU A 241 2.13 0.62 13.27
CA LEU A 241 3.19 -0.27 12.81
C LEU A 241 4.58 0.35 13.04
N ARG A 242 4.76 1.63 12.72
CA ARG A 242 6.01 2.36 12.98
C ARG A 242 6.39 2.35 14.47
N ARG A 243 5.43 2.59 15.37
CA ARG A 243 5.68 2.52 16.83
C ARG A 243 6.08 1.12 17.32
N LEU A 244 5.71 0.08 16.58
CA LEU A 244 6.13 -1.30 16.83
C LEU A 244 7.46 -1.67 16.17
N GLY A 245 8.14 -0.71 15.53
CA GLY A 245 9.44 -0.90 14.89
C GLY A 245 9.37 -1.45 13.47
N TYR A 246 8.20 -1.46 12.83
CA TYR A 246 8.10 -1.83 11.40
C TYR A 246 8.44 -0.64 10.51
N SER A 247 9.05 -0.91 9.36
CA SER A 247 9.36 0.12 8.34
C SER A 247 8.14 0.45 7.49
N ALA A 248 7.05 0.86 8.15
CA ALA A 248 5.82 1.25 7.48
C ALA A 248 5.93 2.67 6.94
N MET A 249 6.24 2.79 5.63
CA MET A 249 6.48 4.08 4.97
C MET A 249 5.22 4.94 4.87
N LEU A 250 5.41 6.27 4.94
CA LEU A 250 4.38 7.27 4.68
C LEU A 250 4.96 8.38 3.77
N PRO A 251 4.17 8.85 2.77
CA PRO A 251 2.90 8.32 2.28
C PRO A 251 3.01 6.87 1.77
N SER A 252 1.90 6.14 1.71
CA SER A 252 1.88 4.72 1.33
C SER A 252 0.71 4.41 0.40
N GLY A 253 0.95 3.58 -0.62
CA GLY A 253 -0.08 3.04 -1.50
C GLY A 253 -1.18 2.26 -0.77
N HIS A 254 -0.88 1.66 0.39
CA HIS A 254 -1.88 1.02 1.25
C HIS A 254 -2.92 2.00 1.78
N CYS A 255 -2.51 3.26 2.06
CA CYS A 255 -3.44 4.26 2.58
C CYS A 255 -4.44 4.76 1.54
N SER A 256 -4.13 4.66 0.25
CA SER A 256 -5.06 4.93 -0.84
C SER A 256 -5.87 3.68 -1.25
N GLY A 257 -5.51 2.50 -0.71
CA GLY A 257 -6.14 1.22 -0.99
C GLY A 257 -5.75 0.57 -2.31
N TYR A 258 -4.70 1.06 -2.98
CA TYR A 258 -4.21 0.50 -4.25
C TYR A 258 -2.98 -0.41 -4.10
N ALA A 259 -2.46 -0.56 -2.89
CA ALA A 259 -1.38 -1.49 -2.60
C ALA A 259 -1.84 -2.72 -1.81
N VAL A 260 -1.10 -3.80 -1.99
CA VAL A 260 -1.31 -5.11 -1.37
C VAL A 260 0.02 -5.81 -1.16
N ASP A 261 0.15 -6.58 -0.08
CA ASP A 261 1.31 -7.43 0.15
C ASP A 261 0.91 -8.90 -0.06
N VAL A 262 1.69 -9.63 -0.85
CA VAL A 262 1.53 -11.06 -1.10
C VAL A 262 2.66 -11.84 -0.43
N GLU A 263 2.33 -12.99 0.12
CA GLU A 263 3.30 -13.89 0.72
C GLU A 263 4.24 -14.47 -0.33
N MET A 264 5.54 -14.53 -0.01
CA MET A 264 6.55 -15.10 -0.90
C MET A 264 7.34 -16.23 -0.22
N ALA A 265 7.87 -15.98 0.98
CA ALA A 265 8.78 -16.92 1.63
C ALA A 265 8.13 -18.26 1.99
N TRP A 266 6.84 -18.29 2.28
CA TRP A 266 6.13 -19.52 2.58
C TRP A 266 6.04 -20.45 1.35
N PHE A 267 6.03 -19.87 0.14
CA PHE A 267 5.98 -20.61 -1.11
C PHE A 267 7.30 -21.30 -1.49
N ASP A 268 8.43 -20.98 -0.82
CA ASP A 268 9.70 -21.72 -0.94
C ASP A 268 9.50 -23.20 -0.61
N ARG A 269 8.62 -23.52 0.36
CA ARG A 269 8.32 -24.89 0.78
C ARG A 269 7.66 -25.74 -0.29
N PHE A 270 7.08 -25.11 -1.28
CA PHE A 270 6.40 -25.77 -2.40
C PHE A 270 7.21 -25.66 -3.68
N GLY A 271 8.40 -25.03 -3.64
CA GLY A 271 9.26 -24.82 -4.80
C GLY A 271 8.66 -23.91 -5.86
N VAL A 272 7.73 -23.02 -5.48
CA VAL A 272 6.98 -22.19 -6.46
C VAL A 272 7.17 -20.68 -6.25
N ARG A 273 8.05 -20.28 -5.33
CA ARG A 273 8.34 -18.86 -5.09
C ARG A 273 8.85 -18.14 -6.32
N GLU A 274 9.77 -18.77 -7.05
CA GLU A 274 10.39 -18.20 -8.26
C GLU A 274 9.34 -18.01 -9.35
N ALA A 275 8.48 -19.01 -9.60
CA ALA A 275 7.39 -18.88 -10.55
C ALA A 275 6.42 -17.73 -10.20
N LEU A 276 6.14 -17.54 -8.89
CA LEU A 276 5.36 -16.41 -8.42
C LEU A 276 6.10 -15.09 -8.66
N ALA A 277 7.41 -15.03 -8.38
CA ALA A 277 8.22 -13.84 -8.59
C ALA A 277 8.27 -13.45 -10.07
N GLU A 278 8.52 -14.39 -10.97
CA GLU A 278 8.53 -14.19 -12.43
C GLU A 278 7.18 -13.64 -12.92
N MET A 279 6.08 -14.23 -12.47
CA MET A 279 4.74 -13.78 -12.81
C MET A 279 4.49 -12.31 -12.37
N LEU A 280 4.90 -11.96 -11.16
CA LEU A 280 4.72 -10.59 -10.64
C LEU A 280 5.60 -9.58 -11.40
N LEU A 281 6.85 -9.95 -11.70
CA LEU A 281 7.77 -9.10 -12.46
C LEU A 281 7.30 -8.92 -13.93
N ALA A 282 6.76 -9.96 -14.56
CA ALA A 282 6.15 -9.84 -15.89
C ALA A 282 4.97 -8.83 -15.90
N ARG A 283 4.15 -8.82 -14.84
CA ARG A 283 3.08 -7.83 -14.68
C ARG A 283 3.62 -6.41 -14.46
N GLN A 284 4.76 -6.27 -13.78
CA GLN A 284 5.45 -4.98 -13.65
C GLN A 284 5.99 -4.50 -15.00
N GLU A 285 6.62 -5.36 -15.79
CA GLU A 285 7.11 -5.05 -17.13
C GLU A 285 5.97 -4.64 -18.06
N ALA A 286 4.81 -5.29 -17.94
CA ALA A 286 3.60 -4.91 -18.64
C ALA A 286 2.99 -3.57 -18.16
N GLY A 287 3.56 -2.93 -17.13
CA GLY A 287 3.09 -1.65 -16.59
C GLY A 287 1.77 -1.74 -15.82
N GLU A 288 1.40 -2.93 -15.35
CA GLU A 288 0.15 -3.14 -14.60
C GLU A 288 0.30 -2.88 -13.10
N ILE A 289 1.46 -3.17 -12.55
CA ILE A 289 1.78 -3.01 -11.13
C ILE A 289 3.19 -2.48 -10.92
N ASN A 290 3.45 -1.91 -9.75
CA ASN A 290 4.78 -1.76 -9.19
C ASN A 290 5.03 -2.88 -8.18
N VAL A 291 6.23 -3.47 -8.21
CA VAL A 291 6.62 -4.59 -7.35
C VAL A 291 7.81 -4.18 -6.50
N ILE A 292 7.77 -4.47 -5.20
CA ILE A 292 8.88 -4.27 -4.27
C ILE A 292 9.12 -5.56 -3.51
N ASP A 293 10.32 -6.12 -3.68
CA ASP A 293 10.76 -7.25 -2.87
C ASP A 293 11.05 -6.79 -1.44
N GLU A 294 10.19 -7.23 -0.52
CA GLU A 294 10.31 -6.99 0.92
C GLU A 294 10.73 -8.27 1.68
N GLY A 295 11.27 -9.25 0.97
CA GLY A 295 11.78 -10.49 1.53
C GLY A 295 10.70 -11.53 1.80
N GLN A 296 10.03 -11.48 2.94
CA GLN A 296 8.99 -12.48 3.29
C GLN A 296 7.70 -12.30 2.47
N ALA A 297 7.30 -11.07 2.27
CA ALA A 297 6.19 -10.71 1.40
C ALA A 297 6.71 -9.75 0.33
N TRP A 298 6.03 -9.70 -0.81
CA TRP A 298 6.27 -8.69 -1.83
C TRP A 298 5.12 -7.69 -1.85
N HIS A 299 5.49 -6.42 -1.88
CA HIS A 299 4.56 -5.32 -2.01
C HIS A 299 4.23 -5.09 -3.48
N LEU A 300 2.94 -5.00 -3.78
CA LEU A 300 2.41 -4.73 -5.10
C LEU A 300 1.55 -3.48 -5.05
N CYS A 301 1.72 -2.56 -5.99
CA CYS A 301 0.82 -1.42 -6.14
C CYS A 301 0.24 -1.37 -7.54
N LEU A 302 -1.07 -1.27 -7.65
CA LEU A 302 -1.78 -1.17 -8.92
C LEU A 302 -1.41 0.12 -9.66
N ALA A 303 -1.04 0.00 -10.94
CA ALA A 303 -0.79 1.15 -11.79
C ALA A 303 -2.11 1.84 -12.21
N PRO A 304 -2.15 3.19 -12.27
CA PRO A 304 -3.35 3.92 -12.71
C PRO A 304 -3.85 3.51 -14.10
N ALA A 305 -2.94 3.15 -15.01
CA ALA A 305 -3.27 2.70 -16.36
C ALA A 305 -4.13 1.42 -16.38
N ALA A 306 -3.89 0.49 -15.46
CA ALA A 306 -4.63 -0.78 -15.38
C ALA A 306 -6.01 -0.63 -14.69
N ARG A 307 -6.25 0.48 -13.97
CA ARG A 307 -7.43 0.68 -13.13
C ARG A 307 -8.75 0.44 -13.88
N ARG A 308 -8.95 1.06 -15.05
CA ARG A 308 -10.20 0.94 -15.80
C ARG A 308 -10.48 -0.49 -16.25
N ARG A 309 -9.46 -1.19 -16.73
CA ARG A 309 -9.58 -2.59 -17.17
C ARG A 309 -9.98 -3.48 -15.99
N LEU A 310 -9.28 -3.34 -14.86
CA LEU A 310 -9.56 -4.15 -13.66
C LEU A 310 -10.93 -3.82 -13.04
N ARG A 311 -11.36 -2.56 -13.11
CA ARG A 311 -12.71 -2.20 -12.68
C ARG A 311 -13.79 -2.92 -13.48
N ARG A 312 -13.66 -2.92 -14.80
CA ARG A 312 -14.58 -3.67 -15.68
C ARG A 312 -14.51 -5.18 -15.45
N ALA A 313 -13.31 -5.72 -15.23
CA ALA A 313 -13.15 -7.13 -14.90
C ALA A 313 -13.89 -7.50 -13.61
N TYR A 314 -13.76 -6.67 -12.56
CA TYR A 314 -14.51 -6.86 -11.33
C TYR A 314 -16.03 -6.82 -11.56
N GLU A 315 -16.52 -5.83 -12.28
CA GLU A 315 -17.94 -5.65 -12.56
C GLU A 315 -18.50 -6.84 -13.36
N ALA A 316 -17.78 -7.32 -14.36
CA ALA A 316 -18.14 -8.51 -15.13
C ALA A 316 -18.16 -9.80 -14.27
N GLU A 317 -17.17 -9.97 -13.37
CA GLU A 317 -17.08 -11.15 -12.51
C GLU A 317 -18.15 -11.16 -11.41
N MET A 318 -18.56 -9.98 -10.94
CA MET A 318 -19.56 -9.83 -9.88
C MET A 318 -21.01 -9.71 -10.41
N GLY A 319 -21.21 -9.57 -11.72
CA GLY A 319 -22.52 -9.38 -12.33
C GLY A 319 -23.18 -8.03 -12.00
N VAL A 320 -22.37 -6.97 -11.82
CA VAL A 320 -22.83 -5.60 -11.47
C VAL A 320 -22.31 -4.57 -12.42
#